data_6abb26d6135047599516c28496c02926
#
_entry.id   6abb26d6135047599516c28496c02926
#
_cell.length_a   1.000
_cell.length_b   1.000
_cell.length_c   1.000
_cell.angle_alpha   90.00
_cell.angle_beta   90.00
_cell.angle_gamma   90.00
#
_symmetry.space_group_name_H-M   'P 1'
#
loop_
_entity.id
_entity.type
_entity.pdbx_description
1 polymer ?
#
loop_
_entity_poly.entity_id
_entity_poly.type
_entity_poly.pdbx_seq_one_letter_code
_entity_poly.pdbx_strand_id
1 'polypeptide(L)'
;MLALLRYRRIPHRMLWGSYFGEPLAAYPVPKVKLLPTFFFPGADGLQAMVDSTPIIDRLEVEHFNRSVLPLDPLLRFLNLLIEDFADEWLTKAMFHYRWHHAEDAAHAGPLLAFWQNPQ
;
A
#
# COMPACT_ATOMS: atom_id res chain seq x y z
N MET A 1 -4.45 4.45 0.92
CA MET A 1 -4.82 4.43 -0.52
C MET A 1 -6.31 4.71 -0.77
N LEU A 2 -7.29 4.04 -0.12
CA LEU A 2 -8.72 4.26 -0.38
C LEU A 2 -9.17 5.72 -0.16
N ALA A 3 -8.66 6.38 0.89
CA ALA A 3 -8.94 7.80 1.14
C ALA A 3 -8.45 8.71 0.00
N LEU A 4 -7.28 8.42 -0.58
CA LEU A 4 -6.74 9.12 -1.73
C LEU A 4 -7.65 8.98 -2.96
N LEU A 5 -8.07 7.76 -3.29
CA LEU A 5 -8.97 7.52 -4.42
C LEU A 5 -10.30 8.27 -4.27
N ARG A 6 -10.87 8.26 -3.07
CA ARG A 6 -12.10 9.00 -2.74
C ARG A 6 -11.90 10.51 -2.82
N TYR A 7 -10.82 11.03 -2.22
CA TYR A 7 -10.49 12.45 -2.27
C TYR A 7 -10.33 12.94 -3.71
N ARG A 8 -9.59 12.20 -4.53
CA ARG A 8 -9.33 12.52 -5.94
C ARG A 8 -10.50 12.17 -6.86
N ARG A 9 -11.55 11.52 -6.34
CA ARG A 9 -12.71 11.04 -7.11
C ARG A 9 -12.32 10.13 -8.28
N ILE A 10 -11.29 9.29 -8.08
CA ILE A 10 -10.86 8.30 -9.06
C ILE A 10 -11.81 7.11 -9.01
N PRO A 11 -12.47 6.76 -10.14
CA PRO A 11 -13.31 5.57 -10.19
C PRO A 11 -12.50 4.31 -9.88
N HIS A 12 -13.00 3.51 -8.95
CA HIS A 12 -12.31 2.29 -8.54
C HIS A 12 -13.30 1.24 -8.05
N ARG A 13 -12.89 -0.02 -8.10
CA ARG A 13 -13.62 -1.15 -7.52
C ARG A 13 -12.76 -1.81 -6.46
N MET A 14 -13.30 -1.96 -5.26
CA MET A 14 -12.66 -2.73 -4.20
C MET A 14 -12.87 -4.22 -4.45
N LEU A 15 -11.79 -4.98 -4.38
CA LEU A 15 -11.81 -6.43 -4.40
C LEU A 15 -11.46 -6.91 -2.99
N TRP A 16 -12.39 -7.61 -2.37
CA TRP A 16 -12.20 -8.23 -1.07
C TRP A 16 -11.87 -9.70 -1.27
N GLY A 17 -10.78 -10.16 -0.68
CA GLY A 17 -10.37 -11.54 -0.79
C GLY A 17 -8.87 -11.73 -0.57
N SER A 18 -8.42 -12.96 -0.78
CA SER A 18 -7.03 -13.36 -0.69
C SER A 18 -6.51 -13.80 -2.06
N TYR A 19 -5.22 -13.66 -2.31
CA TYR A 19 -4.57 -14.27 -3.49
C TYR A 19 -4.64 -15.80 -3.49
N PHE A 20 -5.02 -16.41 -2.38
CA PHE A 20 -5.12 -17.85 -2.22
C PHE A 20 -6.56 -18.38 -2.37
N GLY A 21 -7.54 -17.51 -2.68
CA GLY A 21 -8.95 -17.87 -2.80
C GLY A 21 -9.68 -17.12 -3.89
N GLU A 22 -10.84 -17.62 -4.29
CA GLU A 22 -11.80 -16.91 -5.10
C GLU A 22 -12.22 -15.59 -4.42
N PRO A 23 -12.36 -14.48 -5.09
CA PRO A 23 -12.34 -14.24 -6.53
C PRO A 23 -10.99 -13.74 -7.08
N LEU A 24 -9.92 -13.63 -6.29
CA LEU A 24 -8.66 -13.05 -6.73
C LEU A 24 -7.79 -14.00 -7.56
N ALA A 25 -8.13 -15.29 -7.64
CA ALA A 25 -7.41 -16.27 -8.46
C ALA A 25 -7.35 -15.89 -9.96
N ALA A 26 -8.31 -15.11 -10.46
CA ALA A 26 -8.33 -14.62 -11.84
C ALA A 26 -7.48 -13.36 -12.07
N TYR A 27 -6.87 -12.79 -11.04
CA TYR A 27 -6.08 -11.57 -11.14
C TYR A 27 -4.58 -11.89 -11.13
N PRO A 28 -3.75 -11.06 -11.79
CA PRO A 28 -2.31 -11.28 -11.82
C PRO A 28 -1.72 -11.19 -10.41
N VAL A 29 -0.86 -12.14 -10.06
CA VAL A 29 -0.20 -12.17 -8.75
C VAL A 29 1.05 -11.29 -8.81
N PRO A 30 1.21 -10.29 -7.95
CA PRO A 30 2.42 -9.47 -7.91
C PRO A 30 3.62 -10.29 -7.42
N LYS A 31 4.83 -9.89 -7.81
CA LYS A 31 6.07 -10.55 -7.36
C LYS A 31 6.20 -10.56 -5.83
N VAL A 32 5.80 -9.48 -5.20
CA VAL A 32 5.74 -9.35 -3.74
C VAL A 32 4.29 -9.14 -3.35
N LYS A 33 3.78 -9.99 -2.46
CA LYS A 33 2.37 -9.96 -2.00
C LYS A 33 2.22 -8.94 -0.88
N LEU A 34 2.09 -7.67 -1.24
CA LEU A 34 1.90 -6.56 -0.30
C LEU A 34 0.54 -5.87 -0.53
N LEU A 35 0.00 -5.28 0.50
CA LEU A 35 -1.17 -4.41 0.44
C LEU A 35 -0.72 -2.94 0.61
N PRO A 36 -1.34 -2.04 -0.13
CA PRO A 36 -2.39 -2.29 -1.13
C PRO A 36 -1.83 -2.84 -2.45
N THR A 37 -2.58 -3.75 -3.10
CA THR A 37 -2.32 -4.14 -4.48
C THR A 37 -3.34 -3.48 -5.39
N PHE A 38 -2.87 -2.88 -6.47
CA PHE A 38 -3.69 -2.28 -7.52
C PHE A 38 -3.56 -3.08 -8.81
N PHE A 39 -4.67 -3.17 -9.54
CA PHE A 39 -4.71 -3.79 -10.86
C PHE A 39 -5.04 -2.71 -11.88
N PHE A 40 -4.08 -2.40 -12.72
CA PHE A 40 -4.23 -1.42 -13.78
C PHE A 40 -4.39 -2.11 -15.13
N PRO A 41 -5.23 -1.56 -16.03
CA PRO A 41 -5.23 -2.01 -17.42
C PRO A 41 -3.86 -1.82 -18.06
N GLY A 42 -3.37 -2.82 -18.76
CA GLY A 42 -2.15 -2.79 -19.57
C GLY A 42 -2.41 -3.34 -20.97
N ALA A 43 -1.40 -3.31 -21.85
CA ALA A 43 -1.53 -3.76 -23.22
C ALA A 43 -1.91 -5.25 -23.32
N ASP A 44 -1.35 -6.09 -22.45
CA ASP A 44 -1.54 -7.53 -22.44
C ASP A 44 -2.53 -8.00 -21.35
N GLY A 45 -3.35 -7.10 -20.82
CA GLY A 45 -4.30 -7.37 -19.76
C GLY A 45 -4.01 -6.59 -18.46
N LEU A 46 -4.50 -7.10 -17.34
CA LEU A 46 -4.29 -6.42 -16.05
C LEU A 46 -2.85 -6.57 -15.56
N GLN A 47 -2.30 -5.49 -15.04
CA GLN A 47 -0.99 -5.44 -14.39
C GLN A 47 -1.17 -5.19 -12.90
N ALA A 48 -0.59 -6.05 -12.07
CA ALA A 48 -0.56 -5.86 -10.63
C ALA A 48 0.57 -4.88 -10.26
N MET A 49 0.24 -3.89 -9.43
CA MET A 49 1.19 -2.95 -8.85
C MET A 49 1.00 -2.91 -7.33
N VAL A 50 2.09 -2.98 -6.61
CA VAL A 50 2.17 -2.88 -5.16
C VAL A 50 3.03 -1.68 -4.80
N ASP A 51 3.06 -1.31 -3.52
CA ASP A 51 3.74 -0.12 -3.00
C ASP A 51 2.95 1.18 -3.29
N SER A 52 2.77 1.97 -2.23
CA SER A 52 1.94 3.18 -2.30
C SER A 52 2.57 4.28 -3.13
N THR A 53 3.87 4.48 -3.06
CA THR A 53 4.58 5.56 -3.74
C THR A 53 4.48 5.46 -5.27
N PRO A 54 4.89 4.36 -5.92
CA PRO A 54 4.74 4.23 -7.37
C PRO A 54 3.27 4.18 -7.82
N ILE A 55 2.35 3.68 -6.99
CA ILE A 55 0.91 3.73 -7.30
C ILE A 55 0.42 5.18 -7.31
N ILE A 56 0.83 6.01 -6.34
CA ILE A 56 0.46 7.43 -6.29
C ILE A 56 1.02 8.16 -7.51
N ASP A 57 2.30 7.97 -7.83
CA ASP A 57 2.93 8.60 -8.98
C ASP A 57 2.21 8.26 -10.29
N ARG A 58 1.84 7.01 -10.49
CA ARG A 58 1.06 6.60 -11.64
C ARG A 58 -0.31 7.28 -11.67
N LEU A 59 -1.03 7.31 -10.55
CA LEU A 59 -2.33 7.96 -10.46
C LEU A 59 -2.24 9.48 -10.68
N GLU A 60 -1.12 10.12 -10.28
CA GLU A 60 -0.88 11.55 -10.57
C GLU A 60 -0.73 11.81 -12.07
N VAL A 61 -0.09 10.90 -12.81
CA VAL A 61 0.07 11.00 -14.26
C VAL A 61 -1.23 10.70 -15.01
N GLU A 62 -1.99 9.67 -14.58
CA GLU A 62 -3.22 9.25 -15.27
C GLU A 62 -4.44 10.12 -14.96
N HIS A 63 -4.44 10.83 -13.80
CA HIS A 63 -5.56 11.63 -13.33
C HIS A 63 -5.12 13.03 -12.91
N PHE A 64 -5.38 14.03 -13.72
CA PHE A 64 -4.91 15.42 -13.50
C PHE A 64 -5.68 16.20 -12.44
N ASN A 65 -6.85 15.72 -11.99
CA ASN A 65 -7.68 16.44 -11.04
C ASN A 65 -7.31 16.12 -9.59
N ARG A 66 -7.33 17.16 -8.74
CA ARG A 66 -7.18 17.05 -7.29
C ARG A 66 -5.90 16.32 -6.88
N SER A 67 -4.77 16.73 -7.48
CA SER A 67 -3.44 16.25 -7.09
C SER A 67 -3.27 16.29 -5.57
N VAL A 68 -2.61 15.28 -5.02
CA VAL A 68 -2.19 15.23 -3.61
C VAL A 68 -0.74 15.66 -3.43
N LEU A 69 -0.02 15.86 -4.53
CA LEU A 69 1.36 16.34 -4.51
C LEU A 69 1.39 17.86 -4.60
N PRO A 70 2.16 18.56 -3.75
CA PRO A 70 2.34 20.00 -3.85
C PRO A 70 2.94 20.41 -5.19
N LEU A 71 2.48 21.55 -5.73
CA LEU A 71 3.06 22.15 -6.94
C LEU A 71 4.35 22.90 -6.63
N ASP A 72 4.47 23.49 -5.45
CA ASP A 72 5.66 24.16 -5.00
C ASP A 72 6.82 23.18 -4.82
N PRO A 73 8.00 23.38 -5.42
CA PRO A 73 9.11 22.42 -5.38
C PRO A 73 9.64 22.17 -3.96
N LEU A 74 9.65 23.18 -3.10
CA LEU A 74 10.12 23.04 -1.72
C LEU A 74 9.13 22.20 -0.91
N LEU A 75 7.83 22.47 -1.02
CA LEU A 75 6.80 21.70 -0.36
C LEU A 75 6.76 20.25 -0.89
N ARG A 76 7.01 20.07 -2.19
CA ARG A 76 7.11 18.72 -2.77
C ARG A 76 8.31 17.95 -2.20
N PHE A 77 9.46 18.60 -2.07
CA PHE A 77 10.63 17.99 -1.44
C PHE A 77 10.36 17.61 0.03
N LEU A 78 9.76 18.53 0.80
CA LEU A 78 9.39 18.25 2.20
C LEU A 78 8.38 17.10 2.31
N ASN A 79 7.41 17.02 1.39
CA ASN A 79 6.45 15.91 1.35
C ASN A 79 7.14 14.57 1.13
N LEU A 80 8.06 14.48 0.16
CA LEU A 80 8.85 13.27 -0.11
C LEU A 80 9.74 12.90 1.07
N LEU A 81 10.38 13.89 1.71
CA LEU A 81 11.23 13.65 2.88
C LEU A 81 10.44 13.12 4.08
N ILE A 82 9.23 13.65 4.31
CA ILE A 82 8.35 13.19 5.39
C ILE A 82 7.84 11.77 5.09
N GLU A 83 7.51 11.49 3.85
CA GLU A 83 7.06 10.17 3.42
C GLU A 83 8.17 9.12 3.60
N ASP A 84 9.38 9.40 3.09
CA ASP A 84 10.54 8.53 3.28
C ASP A 84 10.86 8.31 4.77
N PHE A 85 10.83 9.38 5.56
CA PHE A 85 11.02 9.27 7.01
C PHE A 85 9.96 8.40 7.68
N ALA A 86 8.69 8.55 7.29
CA ALA A 86 7.60 7.79 7.87
C ALA A 86 7.68 6.31 7.48
N ASP A 87 8.02 6.00 6.25
CA ASP A 87 8.07 4.63 5.74
C ASP A 87 9.32 3.87 6.19
N GLU A 88 10.49 4.51 6.13
CA GLU A 88 11.77 3.83 6.36
C GLU A 88 12.28 3.94 7.80
N TRP A 89 11.95 5.03 8.50
CA TRP A 89 12.49 5.28 9.85
C TRP A 89 11.49 5.02 10.96
N LEU A 90 10.26 5.48 10.85
CA LEU A 90 9.24 5.27 11.90
C LEU A 90 8.83 3.80 12.01
N THR A 91 8.93 3.03 10.95
CA THR A 91 8.72 1.58 10.99
C THR A 91 9.67 0.87 11.96
N LYS A 92 10.89 1.37 12.15
CA LYS A 92 11.87 0.84 13.13
C LYS A 92 11.36 1.00 14.56
N ALA A 93 10.72 2.14 14.86
CA ALA A 93 10.09 2.35 16.17
C ALA A 93 8.91 1.37 16.37
N MET A 94 8.09 1.15 15.34
CA MET A 94 7.02 0.16 15.38
C MET A 94 7.55 -1.26 15.67
N PHE A 95 8.65 -1.66 15.02
CA PHE A 95 9.28 -2.95 15.28
C PHE A 95 9.85 -3.02 16.69
N HIS A 96 10.48 -1.95 17.17
CA HIS A 96 11.00 -1.89 18.53
C HIS A 96 9.87 -2.14 19.54
N TYR A 97 8.80 -1.37 19.52
CA TYR A 97 7.70 -1.53 20.46
C TYR A 97 6.96 -2.86 20.33
N ARG A 98 6.94 -3.47 19.18
CA ARG A 98 6.30 -4.78 18.97
C ARG A 98 7.13 -5.95 19.52
N TRP A 99 8.47 -5.87 19.45
CA TRP A 99 9.35 -7.03 19.69
C TRP A 99 10.32 -6.88 20.86
N HIS A 100 10.56 -5.66 21.35
CA HIS A 100 11.51 -5.43 22.43
C HIS A 100 10.97 -5.87 23.79
N HIS A 101 9.73 -5.59 24.06
CA HIS A 101 9.08 -5.95 25.32
C HIS A 101 8.48 -7.34 25.23
N ALA A 102 8.79 -8.19 26.23
CA ALA A 102 8.38 -9.61 26.19
C ALA A 102 6.86 -9.82 26.13
N GLU A 103 6.10 -8.99 26.81
CA GLU A 103 4.62 -9.04 26.81
C GLU A 103 4.04 -8.70 25.43
N ASP A 104 4.56 -7.65 24.78
CA ASP A 104 4.12 -7.23 23.44
C ASP A 104 4.52 -8.28 22.39
N ALA A 105 5.72 -8.84 22.47
CA ALA A 105 6.18 -9.90 21.58
C ALA A 105 5.32 -11.17 21.71
N ALA A 106 4.98 -11.55 22.94
CA ALA A 106 4.12 -12.71 23.20
C ALA A 106 2.70 -12.51 22.64
N HIS A 107 2.19 -11.28 22.64
CA HIS A 107 0.89 -10.95 22.06
C HIS A 107 0.93 -10.85 20.53
N ALA A 108 1.95 -10.18 19.97
CA ALA A 108 2.05 -9.93 18.54
C ALA A 108 2.39 -11.19 17.73
N GLY A 109 3.21 -12.10 18.26
CA GLY A 109 3.68 -13.28 17.56
C GLY A 109 2.55 -14.18 17.02
N PRO A 110 1.62 -14.66 17.87
CA PRO A 110 0.50 -15.46 17.42
C PRO A 110 -0.43 -14.74 16.42
N LEU A 111 -0.70 -13.46 16.64
CA LEU A 111 -1.57 -12.67 15.75
C LEU A 111 -1.00 -12.53 14.35
N LEU A 112 0.30 -12.24 14.24
CA LEU A 112 0.94 -12.07 12.93
C LEU A 112 1.08 -13.40 12.19
N ALA A 113 1.38 -14.49 12.90
CA ALA A 113 1.40 -15.83 12.32
C ALA A 113 0.03 -16.23 11.78
N PHE A 114 -1.05 -15.95 12.51
CA PHE A 114 -2.42 -16.21 12.08
C PHE A 114 -2.80 -15.40 10.82
N TRP A 115 -2.41 -14.14 10.73
CA TRP A 115 -2.71 -13.30 9.57
C TRP A 115 -1.98 -13.74 8.31
N GLN A 116 -0.79 -14.32 8.45
CA GLN A 116 -0.05 -14.84 7.30
C GLN A 116 -0.54 -16.20 6.81
N ASN A 117 -1.08 -17.00 7.70
CA ASN A 117 -1.60 -18.35 7.41
C ASN A 117 -2.95 -18.58 8.13
N PRO A 118 -4.02 -17.91 7.71
CA PRO A 118 -5.35 -18.18 8.25
C PRO A 118 -5.76 -19.60 7.82
N GLN A 119 -5.80 -20.52 8.77
CA GLN A 119 -6.40 -21.84 8.60
C GLN A 119 -7.89 -21.77 8.88
#